data_ec2c5353990bebc170af0059a1fab315
#
_entry.id   ec2c5353990bebc170af0059a1fab315
#
_cell.length_a   1.000
_cell.length_b   1.000
_cell.length_c   1.000
_cell.angle_alpha   90.00
_cell.angle_beta   90.00
_cell.angle_gamma   90.00
#
_symmetry.space_group_name_H-M   'P 1'
#
loop_
_entity.id
_entity.type
_entity.pdbx_description
1 polymer ?
#
loop_
_entity_poly.entity_id
_entity_poly.type
_entity_poly.pdbx_seq_one_letter_code
_entity_poly.pdbx_strand_id
1 'polypeptide(L)'
;VTGVQTCALPIYITVFGADTDTSPYDSGSYASSTTYITGKAVEKCALKLRSQICKLGAQLLDCSENDVEFDGKTVFASDDPSKSVSLGDIATASMFGHDIPLEVTETHMSPLSPPPYMVGAAEVEVDTETGEVKLLEFDACVDCGTPINPNLTRVQAEGGILQGIGMTLTENVTYDQRGWPMENSLMQYKIPTRVDVGRVRVEFENSYEPNGPFGAKSIGEVVINTPLPAISDAICNAIGTRFYELPITPEKIAMAVAETEGAVG
;
A
#
# COMPACT_ATOMS: atom_id res chain seq x y z
N VAL A 1 -13.51 5.58 2.22
CA VAL A 1 -14.09 4.74 1.17
C VAL A 1 -14.72 5.69 0.17
N THR A 2 -14.09 5.85 -0.97
CA THR A 2 -14.57 6.75 -2.01
C THR A 2 -15.78 6.12 -2.70
N GLY A 3 -16.74 6.94 -3.14
CA GLY A 3 -17.94 6.48 -3.81
C GLY A 3 -17.71 5.58 -5.04
N VAL A 4 -16.52 5.62 -5.62
CA VAL A 4 -16.12 4.75 -6.74
C VAL A 4 -16.01 3.27 -6.34
N GLN A 5 -15.63 2.97 -5.12
CA GLN A 5 -15.55 1.58 -4.61
C GLN A 5 -16.91 0.99 -4.26
N THR A 6 -17.93 1.82 -4.10
CA THR A 6 -19.29 1.41 -3.79
C THR A 6 -20.16 1.29 -5.04
N CYS A 7 -19.63 1.58 -6.20
CA CYS A 7 -20.33 1.39 -7.44
C CYS A 7 -20.73 -0.04 -7.71
N ALA A 8 -21.29 -0.68 -8.29
CA ALA A 8 -21.72 -2.01 -8.70
C ALA A 8 -21.17 -3.18 -7.85
N LEU A 9 -19.87 -3.22 -7.52
CA LEU A 9 -19.21 -4.42 -6.96
C LEU A 9 -19.89 -5.02 -5.72
N PRO A 10 -20.15 -4.29 -4.63
CA PRO A 10 -20.73 -4.88 -3.44
C PRO A 10 -22.23 -5.19 -3.54
N ILE A 11 -22.90 -4.72 -4.60
CA ILE A 11 -24.35 -4.86 -4.78
C ILE A 11 -24.67 -5.92 -5.83
N TYR A 12 -23.92 -5.95 -6.95
CA TYR A 12 -24.25 -6.75 -8.12
C TYR A 12 -23.23 -7.83 -8.46
N ILE A 13 -22.02 -7.73 -7.91
CA ILE A 13 -20.92 -8.64 -8.26
C ILE A 13 -20.37 -9.29 -7.00
N THR A 14 -20.29 -10.61 -7.00
CA THR A 14 -19.60 -11.39 -5.97
C THR A 14 -18.16 -11.61 -6.39
N VAL A 15 -17.23 -11.25 -5.50
CA VAL A 15 -15.80 -11.46 -5.72
C VAL A 15 -15.31 -12.56 -4.79
N PHE A 16 -14.75 -13.62 -5.38
CA PHE A 16 -14.08 -14.69 -4.68
C PHE A 16 -12.57 -14.48 -4.78
N GLY A 17 -11.93 -14.29 -3.65
CA GLY A 17 -10.49 -14.18 -3.51
C GLY A 17 -10.10 -14.57 -2.10
N ALA A 18 -8.91 -15.07 -1.88
CA ALA A 18 -8.42 -15.52 -0.58
C ALA A 18 -9.20 -16.70 0.05
N ASP A 19 -9.81 -17.52 -0.77
CA ASP A 19 -10.43 -18.78 -0.40
C ASP A 19 -9.67 -19.91 -1.09
N THR A 20 -8.97 -20.74 -0.33
CA THR A 20 -8.10 -21.79 -0.85
C THR A 20 -8.83 -22.93 -1.56
N ASP A 21 -10.15 -23.05 -1.36
CA ASP A 21 -10.96 -24.07 -2.02
C ASP A 21 -11.44 -23.63 -3.41
N THR A 22 -11.51 -22.32 -3.66
CA THR A 22 -12.10 -21.77 -4.88
C THR A 22 -11.20 -20.84 -5.66
N SER A 23 -10.25 -20.19 -5.01
CA SER A 23 -9.32 -19.25 -5.66
C SER A 23 -8.19 -19.98 -6.36
N PRO A 24 -7.71 -19.47 -7.51
CA PRO A 24 -6.44 -19.92 -8.08
C PRO A 24 -5.28 -19.75 -7.10
N TYR A 25 -4.21 -20.51 -7.31
CA TYR A 25 -3.00 -20.41 -6.50
C TYR A 25 -2.44 -18.98 -6.47
N ASP A 26 -2.16 -18.49 -5.27
CA ASP A 26 -1.46 -17.25 -5.00
C ASP A 26 -0.23 -17.56 -4.12
N SER A 27 0.94 -17.12 -4.55
CA SER A 27 2.19 -17.33 -3.82
C SER A 27 2.33 -16.47 -2.56
N GLY A 28 1.39 -15.57 -2.32
CA GLY A 28 1.38 -14.62 -1.23
C GLY A 28 1.95 -13.25 -1.62
N SER A 29 1.84 -12.30 -0.69
CA SER A 29 2.37 -10.95 -0.85
C SER A 29 3.80 -10.88 -0.33
N TYR A 30 4.76 -10.75 -1.22
CA TYR A 30 6.17 -10.48 -0.92
C TYR A 30 6.66 -9.35 -1.83
N ALA A 31 7.69 -8.61 -1.41
CA ALA A 31 8.11 -7.36 -2.04
C ALA A 31 6.92 -6.39 -2.26
N SER A 32 5.92 -6.47 -1.36
CA SER A 32 4.69 -5.66 -1.37
C SER A 32 3.89 -5.72 -2.66
N SER A 33 3.95 -6.84 -3.38
CA SER A 33 3.47 -6.98 -4.76
C SER A 33 1.95 -7.14 -4.90
N THR A 34 1.18 -7.20 -3.83
CA THR A 34 -0.27 -7.46 -3.90
C THR A 34 -1.00 -6.50 -4.82
N THR A 35 -0.82 -5.19 -4.67
CA THR A 35 -1.45 -4.20 -5.56
C THR A 35 -1.03 -4.40 -7.00
N TYR A 36 0.25 -4.65 -7.24
CA TYR A 36 0.80 -4.80 -8.59
C TYR A 36 0.36 -6.12 -9.26
N ILE A 37 0.51 -7.25 -8.57
CA ILE A 37 0.23 -8.58 -9.14
C ILE A 37 -1.26 -8.93 -9.06
N THR A 38 -1.80 -8.99 -7.84
CA THR A 38 -3.21 -9.36 -7.63
C THR A 38 -4.15 -8.30 -8.20
N GLY A 39 -3.79 -7.01 -8.07
CA GLY A 39 -4.54 -5.92 -8.68
C GLY A 39 -4.63 -6.05 -10.21
N LYS A 40 -3.56 -6.51 -10.88
CA LYS A 40 -3.58 -6.76 -12.33
C LYS A 40 -4.46 -7.97 -12.72
N ALA A 41 -4.50 -9.01 -11.89
CA ALA A 41 -5.43 -10.12 -12.09
C ALA A 41 -6.89 -9.64 -11.97
N VAL A 42 -7.18 -8.80 -10.96
CA VAL A 42 -8.51 -8.20 -10.77
C VAL A 42 -8.89 -7.29 -11.95
N GLU A 43 -7.97 -6.46 -12.44
CA GLU A 43 -8.20 -5.63 -13.63
C GLU A 43 -8.56 -6.47 -14.85
N LYS A 44 -7.80 -7.54 -15.14
CA LYS A 44 -8.09 -8.47 -16.24
C LYS A 44 -9.46 -9.12 -16.08
N CYS A 45 -9.76 -9.59 -14.87
CA CYS A 45 -11.03 -10.22 -14.54
C CYS A 45 -12.20 -9.25 -14.78
N ALA A 46 -12.09 -8.01 -14.30
CA ALA A 46 -13.10 -6.99 -14.47
C ALA A 46 -13.33 -6.60 -15.94
N LEU A 47 -12.25 -6.43 -16.70
CA LEU A 47 -12.34 -6.11 -18.13
C LEU A 47 -13.02 -7.23 -18.93
N LYS A 48 -12.71 -8.47 -18.59
CA LYS A 48 -13.31 -9.65 -19.25
C LYS A 48 -14.79 -9.80 -18.90
N LEU A 49 -15.14 -9.60 -17.62
CA LEU A 49 -16.54 -9.60 -17.19
C LEU A 49 -17.34 -8.46 -17.84
N ARG A 50 -16.74 -7.25 -17.92
CA ARG A 50 -17.35 -6.12 -18.65
C ARG A 50 -17.63 -6.48 -20.11
N SER A 51 -16.70 -7.13 -20.80
CA SER A 51 -16.90 -7.58 -22.18
C SER A 51 -18.07 -8.56 -22.31
N GLN A 52 -18.19 -9.54 -21.39
CA GLN A 52 -19.33 -10.45 -21.37
C GLN A 52 -20.65 -9.74 -21.13
N ILE A 53 -20.70 -8.78 -20.20
CA ILE A 53 -21.87 -7.95 -19.90
C ILE A 53 -22.28 -7.14 -21.15
N CYS A 54 -21.32 -6.45 -21.78
CA CYS A 54 -21.59 -5.67 -23.00
C CYS A 54 -22.08 -6.55 -24.15
N LYS A 55 -21.46 -7.73 -24.32
CA LYS A 55 -21.87 -8.68 -25.37
C LYS A 55 -23.31 -9.17 -25.19
N LEU A 56 -23.68 -9.56 -23.99
CA LEU A 56 -25.03 -10.00 -23.70
C LEU A 56 -26.02 -8.83 -23.75
N GLY A 57 -25.64 -7.67 -23.25
CA GLY A 57 -26.44 -6.44 -23.35
C GLY A 57 -26.71 -6.04 -24.82
N ALA A 58 -25.71 -6.10 -25.68
CA ALA A 58 -25.84 -5.84 -27.11
C ALA A 58 -26.83 -6.80 -27.78
N GLN A 59 -26.78 -8.08 -27.44
CA GLN A 59 -27.75 -9.08 -27.95
C GLN A 59 -29.18 -8.76 -27.50
N LEU A 60 -29.38 -8.38 -26.26
CA LEU A 60 -30.70 -8.00 -25.71
C LEU A 60 -31.25 -6.71 -26.31
N LEU A 61 -30.36 -5.79 -26.70
CA LEU A 61 -30.71 -4.52 -27.34
C LEU A 61 -30.80 -4.61 -28.86
N ASP A 62 -30.48 -5.76 -29.45
CA ASP A 62 -30.35 -5.95 -30.91
C ASP A 62 -29.40 -4.90 -31.53
N CYS A 63 -28.23 -4.77 -30.93
CA CYS A 63 -27.15 -3.87 -31.34
C CYS A 63 -25.85 -4.63 -31.58
N SER A 64 -24.86 -3.98 -32.21
CA SER A 64 -23.51 -4.50 -32.28
C SER A 64 -22.79 -4.33 -30.93
N GLU A 65 -21.87 -5.20 -30.56
CA GLU A 65 -21.04 -5.09 -29.35
C GLU A 65 -20.21 -3.80 -29.29
N ASN A 66 -19.91 -3.19 -30.43
CA ASN A 66 -19.16 -1.94 -30.53
C ASN A 66 -20.04 -0.69 -30.35
N ASP A 67 -21.37 -0.85 -30.39
CA ASP A 67 -22.34 0.22 -30.34
C ASP A 67 -23.06 0.31 -28.99
N VAL A 68 -22.50 -0.36 -27.96
CA VAL A 68 -23.04 -0.31 -26.61
C VAL A 68 -22.00 0.14 -25.60
N GLU A 69 -22.47 0.81 -24.56
CA GLU A 69 -21.67 1.24 -23.40
C GLU A 69 -22.25 0.66 -22.11
N PHE A 70 -21.39 0.49 -21.10
CA PHE A 70 -21.76 0.02 -19.77
C PHE A 70 -21.31 1.02 -18.71
N ASP A 71 -22.26 1.57 -17.96
CA ASP A 71 -22.04 2.58 -16.91
C ASP A 71 -21.81 1.97 -15.50
N GLY A 72 -21.79 0.65 -15.38
CA GLY A 72 -21.70 -0.08 -14.10
C GLY A 72 -23.05 -0.55 -13.56
N LYS A 73 -24.19 -0.17 -14.17
CA LYS A 73 -25.56 -0.54 -13.79
C LYS A 73 -26.40 -0.98 -14.96
N THR A 74 -26.23 -0.32 -16.09
CA THR A 74 -26.98 -0.55 -17.32
C THR A 74 -26.05 -0.64 -18.52
N VAL A 75 -26.43 -1.45 -19.50
CA VAL A 75 -25.87 -1.41 -20.85
C VAL A 75 -26.83 -0.63 -21.72
N PHE A 76 -26.36 0.34 -22.48
CA PHE A 76 -27.17 1.19 -23.34
C PHE A 76 -26.53 1.37 -24.72
N ALA A 77 -27.36 1.65 -25.71
CA ALA A 77 -26.87 1.94 -27.05
C ALA A 77 -26.18 3.31 -27.09
N SER A 78 -24.99 3.39 -27.71
CA SER A 78 -24.18 4.61 -27.74
C SER A 78 -24.84 5.75 -28.51
N ASP A 79 -25.68 5.44 -29.50
CA ASP A 79 -26.44 6.39 -30.33
C ASP A 79 -27.78 6.77 -29.70
N ASP A 80 -28.37 5.93 -28.84
CA ASP A 80 -29.63 6.17 -28.15
C ASP A 80 -29.59 5.63 -26.70
N PRO A 81 -29.13 6.43 -25.71
CA PRO A 81 -29.08 6.03 -24.31
C PRO A 81 -30.42 5.66 -23.67
N SER A 82 -31.56 5.99 -24.29
CA SER A 82 -32.86 5.54 -23.83
C SER A 82 -33.10 4.05 -24.07
N LYS A 83 -32.42 3.48 -25.07
CA LYS A 83 -32.40 2.07 -25.38
C LYS A 83 -31.37 1.39 -24.47
N SER A 84 -31.82 0.88 -23.34
CA SER A 84 -30.96 0.34 -22.29
C SER A 84 -31.53 -0.91 -21.64
N VAL A 85 -30.66 -1.74 -21.06
CA VAL A 85 -31.00 -2.94 -20.31
C VAL A 85 -30.24 -2.96 -18.99
N SER A 86 -30.93 -3.33 -17.91
CA SER A 86 -30.32 -3.36 -16.58
C SER A 86 -29.38 -4.56 -16.41
N LEU A 87 -28.40 -4.41 -15.50
CA LEU A 87 -27.50 -5.51 -15.14
C LEU A 87 -28.27 -6.72 -14.57
N GLY A 88 -29.41 -6.49 -13.89
CA GLY A 88 -30.29 -7.55 -13.39
C GLY A 88 -30.96 -8.34 -14.51
N ASP A 89 -31.45 -7.67 -15.56
CA ASP A 89 -32.03 -8.34 -16.72
C ASP A 89 -30.97 -9.11 -17.50
N ILE A 90 -29.78 -8.52 -17.65
CA ILE A 90 -28.62 -9.18 -18.27
C ILE A 90 -28.24 -10.46 -17.49
N ALA A 91 -28.19 -10.40 -16.17
CA ALA A 91 -27.92 -11.55 -15.33
C ALA A 91 -28.99 -12.64 -15.46
N THR A 92 -30.27 -12.24 -15.52
CA THR A 92 -31.37 -13.15 -15.73
C THR A 92 -31.29 -13.82 -17.10
N ALA A 93 -31.00 -13.06 -18.15
CA ALA A 93 -30.83 -13.60 -19.49
C ALA A 93 -29.64 -14.57 -19.59
N SER A 94 -28.54 -14.29 -18.92
CA SER A 94 -27.39 -15.20 -18.80
C SER A 94 -27.78 -16.56 -18.19
N MET A 95 -28.69 -16.57 -17.24
CA MET A 95 -29.13 -17.81 -16.56
C MET A 95 -30.14 -18.64 -17.38
N PHE A 96 -30.96 -18.00 -18.20
CA PHE A 96 -32.16 -18.64 -18.77
C PHE A 96 -32.24 -18.66 -20.29
N GLY A 97 -31.19 -18.45 -21.03
CA GLY A 97 -31.33 -18.56 -22.46
C GLY A 97 -30.17 -18.10 -23.34
N HIS A 98 -29.09 -17.72 -22.75
CA HIS A 98 -27.90 -17.31 -23.52
C HIS A 98 -26.66 -18.06 -23.00
N ASP A 99 -25.84 -18.59 -23.90
CA ASP A 99 -24.61 -19.32 -23.59
C ASP A 99 -23.44 -18.35 -23.24
N ILE A 100 -23.74 -17.28 -22.49
CA ILE A 100 -22.72 -16.30 -22.03
C ILE A 100 -22.75 -16.30 -20.53
N PRO A 101 -21.85 -17.02 -19.85
CA PRO A 101 -21.77 -16.98 -18.41
C PRO A 101 -21.24 -15.62 -17.96
N LEU A 102 -21.79 -15.08 -16.86
CA LEU A 102 -21.28 -13.89 -16.19
C LEU A 102 -20.35 -14.30 -15.03
N GLU A 103 -19.40 -15.14 -15.33
CA GLU A 103 -18.39 -15.63 -14.42
C GLU A 103 -17.02 -15.59 -15.09
N VAL A 104 -16.03 -15.06 -14.39
CA VAL A 104 -14.66 -14.94 -14.90
C VAL A 104 -13.68 -15.27 -13.79
N THR A 105 -12.72 -16.11 -14.10
CA THR A 105 -11.54 -16.37 -13.28
C THR A 105 -10.30 -15.97 -14.06
N GLU A 106 -9.42 -15.22 -13.45
CA GLU A 106 -8.15 -14.77 -14.05
C GLU A 106 -7.00 -14.92 -13.08
N THR A 107 -5.83 -15.12 -13.65
CA THR A 107 -4.55 -15.11 -12.97
C THR A 107 -3.61 -14.10 -13.63
N HIS A 108 -2.63 -13.62 -12.87
CA HIS A 108 -1.57 -12.79 -13.41
C HIS A 108 -0.21 -13.20 -12.85
N MET A 109 0.72 -13.39 -13.76
CA MET A 109 2.13 -13.52 -13.45
C MET A 109 2.87 -12.39 -14.17
N SER A 110 3.57 -11.56 -13.42
CA SER A 110 4.37 -10.49 -14.02
C SER A 110 5.81 -10.95 -14.24
N PRO A 111 6.35 -10.77 -15.45
CA PRO A 111 7.77 -10.99 -15.70
C PRO A 111 8.65 -9.85 -15.17
N LEU A 112 8.04 -8.73 -14.77
CA LEU A 112 8.70 -7.52 -14.29
C LEU A 112 8.27 -7.22 -12.86
N SER A 113 9.18 -6.64 -12.09
CA SER A 113 8.92 -6.11 -10.75
C SER A 113 9.45 -4.67 -10.70
N PRO A 114 8.66 -3.70 -11.16
CA PRO A 114 9.10 -2.30 -11.18
C PRO A 114 9.30 -1.81 -9.74
N PRO A 115 10.51 -1.31 -9.40
CA PRO A 115 10.77 -0.86 -8.05
C PRO A 115 10.00 0.43 -7.74
N PRO A 116 9.38 0.52 -6.57
CA PRO A 116 8.98 1.81 -6.00
C PRO A 116 10.21 2.54 -5.49
N TYR A 117 10.13 3.87 -5.37
CA TYR A 117 11.19 4.70 -4.83
C TYR A 117 10.66 5.61 -3.74
N MET A 118 11.53 5.94 -2.79
CA MET A 118 11.21 6.91 -1.76
C MET A 118 12.45 7.73 -1.40
N VAL A 119 12.24 9.02 -1.20
CA VAL A 119 13.19 9.93 -0.57
C VAL A 119 12.57 10.41 0.73
N GLY A 120 13.36 10.40 1.82
CA GLY A 120 12.92 10.85 3.13
C GLY A 120 13.93 11.80 3.75
N ALA A 121 13.43 12.80 4.49
CA ALA A 121 14.22 13.74 5.28
C ALA A 121 13.65 13.83 6.70
N ALA A 122 14.55 13.91 7.69
CA ALA A 122 14.18 13.99 9.09
C ALA A 122 14.76 15.25 9.73
N GLU A 123 13.96 15.90 10.58
CA GLU A 123 14.41 16.96 11.50
C GLU A 123 14.26 16.45 12.93
N VAL A 124 15.36 16.54 13.71
CA VAL A 124 15.41 16.06 15.08
C VAL A 124 15.94 17.15 16.03
N GLU A 125 15.49 17.08 17.28
CA GLU A 125 16.07 17.77 18.41
C GLU A 125 16.69 16.72 19.33
N VAL A 126 17.97 16.90 19.70
CA VAL A 126 18.70 15.97 20.57
C VAL A 126 19.07 16.69 21.86
N ASP A 127 18.62 16.17 23.00
CA ASP A 127 19.08 16.60 24.31
C ASP A 127 20.43 15.91 24.60
N THR A 128 21.50 16.68 24.63
CA THR A 128 22.85 16.16 24.81
C THR A 128 23.16 15.73 26.26
N GLU A 129 22.37 16.16 27.24
CA GLU A 129 22.53 15.72 28.62
C GLU A 129 21.88 14.36 28.88
N THR A 130 20.68 14.15 28.32
CA THR A 130 19.91 12.93 28.55
C THR A 130 20.03 11.92 27.39
N GLY A 131 20.44 12.36 26.21
CA GLY A 131 20.45 11.58 24.99
C GLY A 131 19.07 11.42 24.34
N GLU A 132 18.03 12.09 24.86
CA GLU A 132 16.68 11.99 24.30
C GLU A 132 16.62 12.62 22.90
N VAL A 133 15.99 11.90 21.97
CA VAL A 133 15.75 12.37 20.59
C VAL A 133 14.28 12.63 20.40
N LYS A 134 13.96 13.84 20.00
CA LYS A 134 12.63 14.24 19.59
C LYS A 134 12.60 14.40 18.08
N LEU A 135 11.83 13.55 17.40
CA LEU A 135 11.56 13.74 15.98
C LEU A 135 10.56 14.89 15.80
N LEU A 136 11.01 15.97 15.18
CA LEU A 136 10.20 17.18 14.95
C LEU A 136 9.36 17.02 13.67
N GLU A 137 10.00 16.60 12.59
CA GLU A 137 9.35 16.41 11.28
C GLU A 137 10.00 15.30 10.48
N PHE A 138 9.18 14.58 9.71
CA PHE A 138 9.62 13.63 8.70
C PHE A 138 8.87 13.90 7.39
N ASP A 139 9.60 14.27 6.36
CA ASP A 139 9.09 14.52 5.02
C ASP A 139 9.46 13.38 4.07
N ALA A 140 8.50 12.95 3.27
CA ALA A 140 8.67 11.87 2.32
C ALA A 140 8.06 12.19 0.96
N CYS A 141 8.79 11.85 -0.10
CA CYS A 141 8.26 11.78 -1.46
C CYS A 141 8.35 10.33 -1.93
N VAL A 142 7.22 9.77 -2.36
CA VAL A 142 7.09 8.35 -2.72
C VAL A 142 6.64 8.21 -4.16
N ASP A 143 7.40 7.45 -4.94
CA ASP A 143 6.99 6.95 -6.24
C ASP A 143 6.43 5.53 -6.09
N CYS A 144 5.13 5.42 -6.06
CA CYS A 144 4.40 4.15 -6.11
C CYS A 144 3.58 3.99 -7.41
N GLY A 145 3.99 4.66 -8.48
CA GLY A 145 3.20 4.79 -9.69
C GLY A 145 1.96 5.65 -9.43
N THR A 146 0.86 5.31 -10.07
CA THR A 146 -0.42 5.97 -9.81
C THR A 146 -1.05 5.42 -8.54
N PRO A 147 -1.25 6.22 -7.48
CA PRO A 147 -1.99 5.79 -6.30
C PRO A 147 -3.46 5.49 -6.63
N ILE A 148 -3.87 4.22 -6.58
CA ILE A 148 -5.25 3.82 -6.90
C ILE A 148 -6.25 4.46 -5.94
N ASN A 149 -5.90 4.52 -4.66
CA ASN A 149 -6.63 5.23 -3.63
C ASN A 149 -5.65 6.11 -2.83
N PRO A 150 -5.55 7.41 -3.15
CA PRO A 150 -4.57 8.30 -2.53
C PRO A 150 -4.65 8.35 -1.00
N ASN A 151 -5.85 8.25 -0.41
CA ASN A 151 -6.01 8.27 1.03
C ASN A 151 -5.46 6.99 1.69
N LEU A 152 -5.80 5.81 1.15
CA LEU A 152 -5.29 4.54 1.68
C LEU A 152 -3.79 4.41 1.43
N THR A 153 -3.30 4.90 0.29
CA THR A 153 -1.88 4.93 -0.05
C THR A 153 -1.10 5.79 0.95
N ARG A 154 -1.64 6.96 1.32
CA ARG A 154 -1.06 7.83 2.36
C ARG A 154 -1.02 7.14 3.72
N VAL A 155 -2.11 6.52 4.15
CA VAL A 155 -2.16 5.77 5.43
C VAL A 155 -1.12 4.65 5.45
N GLN A 156 -0.94 3.94 4.34
CA GLN A 156 0.10 2.91 4.23
C GLN A 156 1.50 3.52 4.34
N ALA A 157 1.75 4.65 3.70
CA ALA A 157 3.05 5.32 3.75
C ALA A 157 3.36 5.85 5.16
N GLU A 158 2.43 6.55 5.78
CA GLU A 158 2.59 7.06 7.16
C GLU A 158 2.79 5.92 8.16
N GLY A 159 2.05 4.81 8.01
CA GLY A 159 2.20 3.62 8.86
C GLY A 159 3.57 2.95 8.72
N GLY A 160 4.11 2.82 7.51
CA GLY A 160 5.44 2.27 7.28
C GLY A 160 6.56 3.19 7.77
N ILE A 161 6.42 4.50 7.59
CA ILE A 161 7.34 5.50 8.16
C ILE A 161 7.37 5.35 9.68
N LEU A 162 6.22 5.22 10.34
CA LEU A 162 6.15 5.03 11.79
C LEU A 162 6.89 3.77 12.25
N GLN A 163 6.78 2.67 11.53
CA GLN A 163 7.55 1.46 11.82
C GLN A 163 9.06 1.72 11.74
N GLY A 164 9.53 2.42 10.69
CA GLY A 164 10.94 2.79 10.55
C GLY A 164 11.44 3.71 11.67
N ILE A 165 10.62 4.65 12.12
CA ILE A 165 10.91 5.50 13.29
C ILE A 165 11.10 4.63 14.54
N GLY A 166 10.17 3.71 14.80
CA GLY A 166 10.22 2.80 15.93
C GLY A 166 11.47 1.92 15.93
N MET A 167 11.79 1.31 14.80
CA MET A 167 13.01 0.51 14.63
C MET A 167 14.29 1.32 14.86
N THR A 168 14.26 2.61 14.56
CA THR A 168 15.42 3.49 14.74
C THR A 168 15.62 3.90 16.18
N LEU A 169 14.55 4.22 16.90
CA LEU A 169 14.65 4.92 18.19
C LEU A 169 14.22 4.10 19.41
N THR A 170 13.23 3.20 19.28
CA THR A 170 12.54 2.65 20.46
C THR A 170 12.34 1.15 20.47
N GLU A 171 12.15 0.53 19.31
CA GLU A 171 11.80 -0.90 19.23
C GLU A 171 13.05 -1.78 19.34
N ASN A 172 13.07 -2.65 20.34
CA ASN A 172 14.14 -3.60 20.56
C ASN A 172 13.56 -4.93 21.04
N VAL A 173 14.17 -6.03 20.65
CA VAL A 173 13.85 -7.37 21.16
C VAL A 173 15.13 -8.01 21.65
N THR A 174 15.18 -8.26 22.95
CA THR A 174 16.29 -8.97 23.59
C THR A 174 15.85 -10.33 24.10
N TYR A 175 16.78 -11.24 24.27
CA TYR A 175 16.50 -12.60 24.70
C TYR A 175 17.29 -12.94 25.96
N ASP A 176 16.68 -13.67 26.87
CA ASP A 176 17.37 -14.25 28.01
C ASP A 176 18.28 -15.42 27.57
N GLN A 177 19.01 -15.99 28.52
CA GLN A 177 19.92 -17.13 28.27
C GLN A 177 19.21 -18.42 27.79
N ARG A 178 17.87 -18.46 27.89
CA ARG A 178 17.03 -19.58 27.45
C ARG A 178 16.38 -19.33 26.09
N GLY A 179 16.60 -18.14 25.50
CA GLY A 179 15.99 -17.73 24.24
C GLY A 179 14.57 -17.19 24.36
N TRP A 180 14.12 -16.81 25.57
CA TRP A 180 12.84 -16.17 25.75
C TRP A 180 12.93 -14.66 25.50
N PRO A 181 11.99 -14.06 24.74
CA PRO A 181 11.99 -12.60 24.52
C PRO A 181 11.70 -11.88 25.84
N MET A 182 12.49 -10.87 26.14
CA MET A 182 12.33 -10.04 27.34
C MET A 182 11.22 -9.02 27.14
N GLU A 183 11.10 -8.48 25.94
CA GLU A 183 10.05 -7.54 25.51
C GLU A 183 8.82 -8.30 24.99
N ASN A 184 8.17 -9.06 25.88
CA ASN A 184 7.08 -9.97 25.53
C ASN A 184 5.69 -9.38 25.65
N SER A 185 5.57 -8.10 25.91
CA SER A 185 4.31 -7.35 25.97
C SER A 185 4.50 -5.91 25.52
N LEU A 186 3.42 -5.21 25.19
CA LEU A 186 3.46 -3.79 24.84
C LEU A 186 3.84 -2.85 26.00
N MET A 187 4.02 -3.39 27.20
CA MET A 187 4.61 -2.65 28.32
C MET A 187 6.14 -2.56 28.18
N GLN A 188 6.78 -3.56 27.62
CA GLN A 188 8.23 -3.61 27.41
C GLN A 188 8.61 -3.25 25.97
N TYR A 189 7.88 -3.77 24.98
CA TYR A 189 8.10 -3.46 23.56
C TYR A 189 7.48 -2.10 23.22
N LYS A 190 8.32 -1.15 22.82
CA LYS A 190 7.96 0.26 22.70
C LYS A 190 7.67 0.66 21.26
N ILE A 191 6.46 0.38 20.79
CA ILE A 191 5.95 0.90 19.52
C ILE A 191 5.69 2.39 19.69
N PRO A 192 6.19 3.28 18.80
CA PRO A 192 5.90 4.70 18.86
C PRO A 192 4.40 4.99 18.77
N THR A 193 3.94 5.93 19.55
CA THR A 193 2.57 6.44 19.51
C THR A 193 2.52 7.81 18.82
N ARG A 194 1.33 8.36 18.63
CA ARG A 194 1.16 9.68 18.01
C ARG A 194 1.86 10.81 18.78
N VAL A 195 2.10 10.66 20.06
CA VAL A 195 2.81 11.68 20.88
C VAL A 195 4.33 11.57 20.79
N ASP A 196 4.85 10.43 20.33
CA ASP A 196 6.29 10.17 20.22
C ASP A 196 6.85 10.63 18.87
N VAL A 197 5.99 10.93 17.90
CA VAL A 197 6.39 11.39 16.58
C VAL A 197 5.88 12.79 16.31
N GLY A 198 6.71 13.58 15.65
CA GLY A 198 6.35 14.91 15.22
C GLY A 198 5.42 14.90 14.01
N ARG A 199 5.61 15.84 13.12
CA ARG A 199 4.84 15.92 11.89
C ARG A 199 5.38 14.93 10.84
N VAL A 200 4.51 14.13 10.26
CA VAL A 200 4.84 13.30 9.09
C VAL A 200 4.10 13.84 7.88
N ARG A 201 4.83 14.16 6.82
CA ARG A 201 4.28 14.57 5.53
C ARG A 201 4.66 13.58 4.45
N VAL A 202 3.69 13.19 3.64
CA VAL A 202 3.90 12.30 2.50
C VAL A 202 3.32 12.93 1.25
N GLU A 203 4.17 13.09 0.24
CA GLU A 203 3.78 13.47 -1.11
C GLU A 203 4.05 12.31 -2.06
N PHE A 204 3.26 12.22 -3.13
CA PHE A 204 3.41 11.18 -4.14
C PHE A 204 3.89 11.77 -5.44
N GLU A 205 4.95 11.19 -6.00
CA GLU A 205 5.33 11.43 -7.38
C GLU A 205 4.30 10.77 -8.30
N ASN A 206 3.75 11.53 -9.23
CA ASN A 206 2.75 11.04 -10.16
C ASN A 206 3.40 10.39 -11.38
N SER A 207 3.99 9.23 -11.18
CA SER A 207 4.49 8.37 -12.25
C SER A 207 3.42 7.40 -12.72
N TYR A 208 3.61 6.79 -13.89
CA TYR A 208 2.69 5.80 -14.43
C TYR A 208 3.47 4.54 -14.81
N GLU A 209 3.12 3.40 -14.21
CA GLU A 209 3.69 2.10 -14.53
C GLU A 209 2.82 1.37 -15.55
N PRO A 210 3.25 1.24 -16.82
CA PRO A 210 2.40 0.68 -17.87
C PRO A 210 1.98 -0.78 -17.65
N ASN A 211 2.76 -1.54 -16.90
CA ASN A 211 2.46 -2.95 -16.62
C ASN A 211 1.66 -3.14 -15.33
N GLY A 212 1.51 -2.10 -14.52
CA GLY A 212 0.71 -2.13 -13.30
C GLY A 212 -0.78 -1.90 -13.54
N PRO A 213 -1.64 -2.29 -12.60
CA PRO A 213 -3.06 -1.99 -12.68
C PRO A 213 -3.26 -0.47 -12.55
N PHE A 214 -3.87 0.14 -13.57
CA PHE A 214 -4.10 1.59 -13.62
C PHE A 214 -2.84 2.45 -13.38
N GLY A 215 -1.66 1.92 -13.67
CA GLY A 215 -0.39 2.62 -13.51
C GLY A 215 0.26 2.51 -12.13
N ALA A 216 -0.25 1.66 -11.24
CA ALA A 216 0.26 1.49 -9.89
C ALA A 216 1.52 0.62 -9.82
N LYS A 217 2.38 0.91 -8.83
CA LYS A 217 3.47 0.04 -8.34
C LYS A 217 3.16 -0.45 -6.93
N SER A 218 4.09 -1.17 -6.34
CA SER A 218 4.09 -1.52 -4.92
C SER A 218 4.35 -0.30 -4.03
N ILE A 219 3.95 -0.35 -2.74
CA ILE A 219 4.23 0.73 -1.78
C ILE A 219 4.59 0.21 -0.39
N GLY A 220 4.18 -1.01 -0.02
CA GLY A 220 4.17 -1.44 1.38
C GLY A 220 5.54 -1.41 2.08
N GLU A 221 6.62 -1.83 1.42
CA GLU A 221 7.94 -1.95 2.05
C GLU A 221 8.86 -0.76 1.79
N VAL A 222 8.71 -0.04 0.68
CA VAL A 222 9.58 1.10 0.36
C VAL A 222 9.54 2.18 1.44
N VAL A 223 8.41 2.34 2.09
CA VAL A 223 8.14 3.40 3.07
C VAL A 223 8.80 3.16 4.44
N ILE A 224 9.26 1.94 4.71
CA ILE A 224 9.98 1.64 5.96
C ILE A 224 11.50 1.86 5.83
N ASN A 225 12.04 1.90 4.62
CA ASN A 225 13.49 1.88 4.40
C ASN A 225 14.16 3.23 4.70
N THR A 226 13.53 4.35 4.39
CA THR A 226 14.15 5.68 4.50
C THR A 226 14.17 6.30 5.90
N PRO A 227 13.25 6.03 6.83
CA PRO A 227 13.31 6.60 8.17
C PRO A 227 14.60 6.24 8.93
N LEU A 228 15.08 5.01 8.79
CA LEU A 228 16.27 4.54 9.50
C LEU A 228 17.50 5.38 9.16
N PRO A 229 17.93 5.51 7.89
CA PRO A 229 19.08 6.32 7.55
C PRO A 229 18.83 7.82 7.76
N ALA A 230 17.64 8.34 7.45
CA ALA A 230 17.36 9.77 7.57
C ALA A 230 17.46 10.26 9.03
N ILE A 231 16.88 9.53 9.98
CA ILE A 231 16.94 9.86 11.40
C ILE A 231 18.36 9.65 11.94
N SER A 232 19.02 8.56 11.56
CA SER A 232 20.42 8.31 11.95
C SER A 232 21.37 9.43 11.46
N ASP A 233 21.17 9.89 10.24
CA ASP A 233 21.96 11.01 9.69
C ASP A 233 21.62 12.34 10.38
N ALA A 234 20.35 12.60 10.70
CA ALA A 234 19.93 13.79 11.44
C ALA A 234 20.56 13.83 12.85
N ILE A 235 20.58 12.69 13.56
CA ILE A 235 21.26 12.56 14.86
C ILE A 235 22.77 12.79 14.69
N CYS A 236 23.39 12.17 13.71
CA CYS A 236 24.80 12.37 13.40
C CYS A 236 25.14 13.84 13.12
N ASN A 237 24.28 14.55 12.40
CA ASN A 237 24.45 15.98 12.13
C ASN A 237 24.34 16.82 13.41
N ALA A 238 23.49 16.41 14.36
CA ALA A 238 23.28 17.14 15.62
C ALA A 238 24.46 16.99 16.59
N ILE A 239 25.05 15.80 16.70
CA ILE A 239 26.06 15.51 17.75
C ILE A 239 27.45 15.11 17.20
N GLY A 240 27.61 15.00 15.88
CA GLY A 240 28.89 14.65 15.25
C GLY A 240 29.25 13.18 15.29
N THR A 241 28.42 12.30 15.86
CA THR A 241 28.71 10.86 16.00
C THR A 241 27.74 10.01 15.20
N ARG A 242 28.26 9.05 14.42
CA ARG A 242 27.46 8.11 13.62
C ARG A 242 27.26 6.80 14.38
N PHE A 243 26.01 6.30 14.37
CA PHE A 243 25.63 5.02 14.93
C PHE A 243 25.45 3.97 13.84
N TYR A 244 25.88 2.74 14.12
CA TYR A 244 25.78 1.59 13.20
C TYR A 244 24.94 0.45 13.78
N GLU A 245 24.38 0.63 14.96
CA GLU A 245 23.53 -0.35 15.63
C GLU A 245 22.22 0.30 16.07
N LEU A 246 21.13 -0.36 15.77
CA LEU A 246 19.77 0.05 16.14
C LEU A 246 19.26 -0.77 17.35
N PRO A 247 18.32 -0.22 18.11
CA PRO A 247 17.88 1.18 18.11
C PRO A 247 18.96 2.14 18.63
N ILE A 248 18.90 3.41 18.22
CA ILE A 248 19.75 4.49 18.72
C ILE A 248 19.11 4.99 20.02
N THR A 249 19.46 4.36 21.12
CA THR A 249 18.85 4.66 22.44
C THR A 249 19.42 5.95 23.05
N PRO A 250 18.68 6.62 23.95
CA PRO A 250 19.19 7.78 24.70
C PRO A 250 20.53 7.49 25.40
N GLU A 251 20.68 6.30 25.97
CA GLU A 251 21.93 5.87 26.60
C GLU A 251 23.12 5.90 25.63
N LYS A 252 22.96 5.33 24.42
CA LYS A 252 24.01 5.32 23.39
C LYS A 252 24.41 6.74 23.00
N ILE A 253 23.45 7.67 22.89
CA ILE A 253 23.69 9.07 22.54
C ILE A 253 24.41 9.78 23.66
N ALA A 254 23.92 9.71 24.89
CA ALA A 254 24.55 10.36 26.05
C ALA A 254 26.01 9.89 26.26
N MET A 255 26.26 8.58 26.10
CA MET A 255 27.63 8.05 26.17
C MET A 255 28.53 8.59 25.06
N ALA A 256 28.04 8.65 23.82
CA ALA A 256 28.82 9.17 22.69
C ALA A 256 29.15 10.67 22.85
N VAL A 257 28.22 11.46 23.37
CA VAL A 257 28.47 12.90 23.69
C VAL A 257 29.51 13.04 24.76
N ALA A 258 29.39 12.26 25.86
CA ALA A 258 30.38 12.33 26.99
C ALA A 258 31.79 11.90 26.54
N GLU A 259 31.91 10.91 25.66
CA GLU A 259 33.20 10.49 25.09
C GLU A 259 33.84 11.59 24.24
N THR A 260 33.02 12.34 23.46
CA THR A 260 33.49 13.42 22.60
C THR A 260 33.96 14.62 23.44
N GLU A 261 33.24 14.96 24.48
CA GLU A 261 33.63 16.04 25.40
C GLU A 261 34.86 15.69 26.23
N GLY A 262 35.00 14.44 26.70
CA GLY A 262 36.17 13.95 27.41
C GLY A 262 37.44 13.82 26.57
N ALA A 263 37.31 13.74 25.24
CA ALA A 263 38.44 13.70 24.31
C ALA A 263 39.01 15.09 23.96
N VAL A 264 38.26 16.18 24.26
CA VAL A 264 38.64 17.57 23.99
C VAL A 264 39.27 18.26 25.22
N GLY A 265 39.22 17.65 26.41
CA GLY A 265 39.85 18.12 27.66
C GLY A 265 41.17 17.40 27.91
#